data_72ec4f61811dcdc620fe68d916f4b4e7
#
_entry.id   72ec4f61811dcdc620fe68d916f4b4e7
#
_cell.length_a   1.000
_cell.length_b   1.000
_cell.length_c   1.000
_cell.angle_alpha   90.00
_cell.angle_beta   90.00
_cell.angle_gamma   90.00
#
_symmetry.space_group_name_H-M   'P 1'
#
loop_
_entity.id
_entity.type
_entity.pdbx_description
1 polymer ?
#
loop_
_entity_poly.entity_id
_entity_poly.type
_entity_poly.pdbx_seq_one_letter_code
_entity_poly.pdbx_strand_id
1 'polypeptide(L)'
;MNTPPTVSPQEWDAAREELLVKEKELTRARDALAAERRRMPRMAVEKEYAFDGPDGPASLLDLFEGRRQLIVYRYFFEPGVAGWPERGCYGCSFVADQVAHLAHLNARDTTLAFVSRAPQADIVRWKARMGWEIPWYTLTDDFDADFGVGEWHGTNAFYRDGEEVFRTYFVDNRGDEAMGSTWSYLDVTALGRQEEWEDSPAGYPQTPPYKWWNLHDQYGEPGVGEEATASTGASEP
;
A
#
# COMPACT_ATOMS: atom_id res chain seq x y z
N MET A 1 11.72 -25.35 18.22
CA MET A 1 10.42 -24.77 17.81
C MET A 1 9.35 -25.39 18.71
N ASN A 2 8.63 -24.58 19.45
CA ASN A 2 7.55 -25.05 20.33
C ASN A 2 6.24 -25.07 19.51
N THR A 3 6.02 -26.13 18.74
CA THR A 3 4.85 -26.25 17.86
C THR A 3 3.58 -26.51 18.68
N PRO A 4 2.42 -26.00 18.23
CA PRO A 4 1.11 -26.33 18.80
C PRO A 4 0.88 -27.85 18.87
N PRO A 5 0.07 -28.35 19.82
CA PRO A 5 -0.19 -29.78 19.95
C PRO A 5 -0.94 -30.33 18.72
N THR A 6 -0.65 -31.59 18.40
CA THR A 6 -1.48 -32.37 17.47
C THR A 6 -2.69 -32.89 18.22
N VAL A 7 -3.89 -32.62 17.70
CA VAL A 7 -5.16 -32.99 18.32
C VAL A 7 -6.05 -33.79 17.38
N SER A 8 -7.16 -34.31 17.87
CA SER A 8 -8.16 -34.96 17.04
C SER A 8 -8.92 -33.97 16.16
N PRO A 9 -9.56 -34.41 15.05
CA PRO A 9 -10.39 -33.53 14.21
C PRO A 9 -11.46 -32.78 15.02
N GLN A 10 -12.11 -33.46 15.98
CA GLN A 10 -13.15 -32.87 16.80
C GLN A 10 -12.63 -31.75 17.72
N GLU A 11 -11.44 -31.95 18.31
CA GLU A 11 -10.77 -30.91 19.13
C GLU A 11 -10.30 -29.74 18.27
N TRP A 12 -9.84 -30.00 17.04
CA TRP A 12 -9.47 -28.98 16.09
C TRP A 12 -10.69 -28.14 15.66
N ASP A 13 -11.80 -28.77 15.33
CA ASP A 13 -13.05 -28.10 14.96
C ASP A 13 -13.55 -27.20 16.11
N ALA A 14 -13.51 -27.66 17.36
CA ALA A 14 -13.89 -26.87 18.52
C ALA A 14 -13.01 -25.64 18.68
N ALA A 15 -11.68 -25.79 18.58
CA ALA A 15 -10.75 -24.65 18.65
C ALA A 15 -10.97 -23.65 17.48
N ARG A 16 -11.27 -24.16 16.27
CA ARG A 16 -11.59 -23.34 15.10
C ARG A 16 -12.89 -22.55 15.28
N GLU A 17 -13.90 -23.14 15.92
CA GLU A 17 -15.17 -22.45 16.23
C GLU A 17 -14.97 -21.31 17.23
N GLU A 18 -14.14 -21.49 18.25
CA GLU A 18 -13.79 -20.42 19.20
C GLU A 18 -13.07 -19.25 18.49
N LEU A 19 -12.13 -19.56 17.58
CA LEU A 19 -11.45 -18.53 16.80
C LEU A 19 -12.41 -17.80 15.85
N LEU A 20 -13.37 -18.52 15.23
CA LEU A 20 -14.37 -17.95 14.33
C LEU A 20 -15.24 -16.87 15.03
N VAL A 21 -15.48 -16.97 16.33
CA VAL A 21 -16.21 -15.93 17.08
C VAL A 21 -15.43 -14.61 17.01
N LYS A 22 -14.13 -14.64 17.28
CA LYS A 22 -13.23 -13.46 17.23
C LYS A 22 -13.11 -12.89 15.83
N GLU A 23 -13.01 -13.75 14.81
CA GLU A 23 -12.95 -13.33 13.40
C GLU A 23 -14.24 -12.59 12.97
N LYS A 24 -15.40 -13.05 13.43
CA LYS A 24 -16.68 -12.36 13.19
C LYS A 24 -16.76 -11.02 13.92
N GLU A 25 -16.22 -10.91 15.12
CA GLU A 25 -16.12 -9.64 15.86
C GLU A 25 -15.21 -8.65 15.12
N LEU A 26 -14.04 -9.09 14.64
CA LEU A 26 -13.13 -8.27 13.83
C LEU A 26 -13.80 -7.80 12.54
N THR A 27 -14.55 -8.67 11.85
CA THR A 27 -15.29 -8.30 10.63
C THR A 27 -16.30 -7.19 10.93
N ARG A 28 -17.09 -7.29 12.02
CA ARG A 28 -18.05 -6.26 12.43
C ARG A 28 -17.36 -4.95 12.80
N ALA A 29 -16.21 -5.04 13.49
CA ALA A 29 -15.42 -3.85 13.84
C ALA A 29 -14.89 -3.14 12.59
N ARG A 30 -14.40 -3.88 11.58
CA ARG A 30 -13.99 -3.31 10.28
C ARG A 30 -15.15 -2.63 9.55
N ASP A 31 -16.33 -3.24 9.53
CA ASP A 31 -17.53 -2.66 8.93
C ASP A 31 -17.97 -1.36 9.64
N ALA A 32 -17.91 -1.35 10.98
CA ALA A 32 -18.21 -0.16 11.78
C ALA A 32 -17.22 0.98 11.48
N LEU A 33 -15.91 0.69 11.47
CA LEU A 33 -14.87 1.66 11.14
C LEU A 33 -15.04 2.21 9.72
N ALA A 34 -15.38 1.36 8.74
CA ALA A 34 -15.67 1.79 7.38
C ALA A 34 -16.89 2.70 7.32
N ALA A 35 -17.91 2.46 8.17
CA ALA A 35 -19.08 3.33 8.29
C ALA A 35 -18.73 4.68 8.92
N GLU A 36 -17.82 4.73 9.90
CA GLU A 36 -17.31 5.96 10.49
C GLU A 36 -16.51 6.78 9.48
N ARG A 37 -15.60 6.15 8.70
CA ARG A 37 -14.88 6.83 7.62
C ARG A 37 -15.81 7.52 6.62
N ARG A 38 -16.93 6.88 6.25
CA ARG A 38 -17.94 7.49 5.36
C ARG A 38 -18.68 8.68 5.96
N ARG A 39 -18.59 8.87 7.27
CA ARG A 39 -19.18 10.02 8.00
C ARG A 39 -18.17 11.08 8.37
N MET A 40 -16.88 10.85 8.13
CA MET A 40 -15.85 11.86 8.36
C MET A 40 -16.15 13.13 7.56
N PRO A 41 -15.87 14.30 8.12
CA PRO A 41 -15.88 15.54 7.34
C PRO A 41 -14.93 15.45 6.17
N ARG A 42 -15.32 15.99 5.04
CA ARG A 42 -14.47 16.14 3.86
C ARG A 42 -13.81 17.52 3.85
N MET A 43 -12.59 17.61 3.32
CA MET A 43 -11.83 18.85 3.18
C MET A 43 -11.84 19.30 1.72
N ALA A 44 -12.28 20.51 1.43
CA ALA A 44 -12.23 21.07 0.07
C ALA A 44 -10.77 21.23 -0.37
N VAL A 45 -10.51 20.91 -1.64
CA VAL A 45 -9.21 21.12 -2.30
C VAL A 45 -9.35 22.34 -3.19
N GLU A 46 -8.88 23.48 -2.70
CA GLU A 46 -9.04 24.78 -3.39
C GLU A 46 -7.86 25.09 -4.33
N LYS A 47 -6.71 24.50 -4.07
CA LYS A 47 -5.49 24.67 -4.87
C LYS A 47 -5.54 23.80 -6.12
N GLU A 48 -5.20 24.38 -7.26
CA GLU A 48 -4.98 23.62 -8.49
C GLU A 48 -3.63 22.88 -8.42
N TYR A 49 -3.63 21.60 -8.79
CA TYR A 49 -2.45 20.77 -8.85
C TYR A 49 -2.21 20.27 -10.27
N ALA A 50 -0.94 20.29 -10.66
CA ALA A 50 -0.47 19.86 -11.97
C ALA A 50 0.42 18.62 -11.86
N PHE A 51 0.27 17.73 -12.84
CA PHE A 51 1.02 16.49 -12.97
C PHE A 51 1.48 16.33 -14.41
N ASP A 52 2.55 15.56 -14.62
CA ASP A 52 2.84 15.02 -15.93
C ASP A 52 2.34 13.56 -16.00
N GLY A 53 1.46 13.28 -16.93
CA GLY A 53 0.93 11.95 -17.21
C GLY A 53 1.55 11.31 -18.45
N PRO A 54 1.17 10.05 -18.75
CA PRO A 54 1.66 9.35 -19.95
C PRO A 54 1.28 10.04 -21.25
N ASP A 55 0.18 10.79 -21.25
CA ASP A 55 -0.32 11.52 -22.43
C ASP A 55 -0.01 13.03 -22.38
N GLY A 56 0.78 13.49 -21.42
CA GLY A 56 1.17 14.88 -21.21
C GLY A 56 0.65 15.48 -19.91
N PRO A 57 0.59 16.83 -19.79
CA PRO A 57 0.15 17.50 -18.59
C PRO A 57 -1.28 17.07 -18.17
N ALA A 58 -1.49 16.89 -16.88
CA ALA A 58 -2.76 16.49 -16.28
C ALA A 58 -3.05 17.33 -15.02
N SER A 59 -4.31 17.59 -14.74
CA SER A 59 -4.80 18.20 -13.51
C SER A 59 -5.21 17.10 -12.50
N LEU A 60 -5.49 17.50 -11.26
CA LEU A 60 -6.06 16.58 -10.27
C LEU A 60 -7.40 15.97 -10.75
N LEU A 61 -8.21 16.73 -11.49
CA LEU A 61 -9.48 16.24 -12.07
C LEU A 61 -9.24 15.15 -13.12
N ASP A 62 -8.16 15.23 -13.91
CA ASP A 62 -7.84 14.24 -14.93
C ASP A 62 -7.48 12.89 -14.30
N LEU A 63 -6.89 12.88 -13.11
CA LEU A 63 -6.56 11.64 -12.39
C LEU A 63 -7.81 10.83 -12.00
N PHE A 64 -8.97 11.46 -11.91
CA PHE A 64 -10.24 10.73 -11.70
C PHE A 64 -10.69 9.90 -12.91
N GLU A 65 -10.15 10.16 -14.10
CA GLU A 65 -10.54 9.46 -15.34
C GLU A 65 -12.07 9.46 -15.56
N GLY A 66 -12.72 10.57 -15.22
CA GLY A 66 -14.17 10.72 -15.33
C GLY A 66 -14.99 10.12 -14.17
N ARG A 67 -14.38 9.39 -13.23
CA ARG A 67 -15.04 8.79 -12.07
C ARG A 67 -15.18 9.77 -10.93
N ARG A 68 -16.06 9.49 -9.97
CA ARG A 68 -16.28 10.37 -8.82
C ARG A 68 -15.33 10.17 -7.65
N GLN A 69 -14.67 9.02 -7.58
CA GLN A 69 -13.76 8.69 -6.48
C GLN A 69 -12.36 8.45 -7.02
N LEU A 70 -11.38 8.91 -6.27
CA LEU A 70 -9.97 8.74 -6.61
C LEU A 70 -9.18 8.30 -5.36
N ILE A 71 -8.39 7.26 -5.53
CA ILE A 71 -7.36 6.84 -4.57
C ILE A 71 -6.01 7.21 -5.18
N VAL A 72 -5.21 7.97 -4.46
CA VAL A 72 -3.86 8.36 -4.87
C VAL A 72 -2.86 7.76 -3.90
N TYR A 73 -2.01 6.88 -4.39
CA TYR A 73 -0.86 6.35 -3.65
C TYR A 73 0.40 7.13 -4.02
N ARG A 74 1.05 7.75 -3.03
CA ARG A 74 2.37 8.35 -3.20
C ARG A 74 3.41 7.23 -3.13
N TYR A 75 4.03 6.95 -4.27
CA TYR A 75 5.10 5.96 -4.39
C TYR A 75 6.46 6.66 -4.29
N PHE A 76 7.34 6.17 -3.43
CA PHE A 76 8.67 6.77 -3.23
C PHE A 76 9.64 6.33 -4.33
N PHE A 77 9.66 7.10 -5.42
CA PHE A 77 10.51 6.91 -6.60
C PHE A 77 10.87 8.27 -7.17
N GLU A 78 12.13 8.71 -6.99
CA GLU A 78 12.55 10.07 -7.33
C GLU A 78 14.06 10.19 -7.42
N PRO A 79 14.60 11.21 -8.14
CA PRO A 79 16.02 11.50 -8.22
C PRO A 79 16.68 11.63 -6.84
N GLY A 80 17.85 11.00 -6.67
CA GLY A 80 18.62 11.05 -5.41
C GLY A 80 18.22 10.01 -4.37
N VAL A 81 17.13 9.26 -4.57
CA VAL A 81 16.74 8.15 -3.69
C VAL A 81 17.55 6.91 -4.02
N ALA A 82 17.89 6.10 -3.00
CA ALA A 82 18.65 4.87 -3.17
C ALA A 82 18.00 3.92 -4.22
N GLY A 83 18.79 3.53 -5.21
CA GLY A 83 18.34 2.69 -6.33
C GLY A 83 17.85 3.45 -7.56
N TRP A 84 17.68 4.78 -7.48
CA TRP A 84 17.36 5.61 -8.65
C TRP A 84 18.45 5.52 -9.74
N PRO A 85 18.10 5.45 -11.04
CA PRO A 85 16.75 5.30 -11.59
C PRO A 85 16.36 3.83 -11.86
N GLU A 86 17.18 2.86 -11.44
CA GLU A 86 17.06 1.44 -11.78
C GLU A 86 15.95 0.75 -11.01
N ARG A 87 15.61 1.28 -9.81
CA ARG A 87 14.53 0.77 -8.98
C ARG A 87 13.90 1.84 -8.09
N GLY A 88 12.64 1.58 -7.71
CA GLY A 88 11.94 2.34 -6.67
C GLY A 88 12.12 1.73 -5.28
N CYS A 89 11.40 2.25 -4.31
CA CYS A 89 11.34 1.75 -2.93
C CYS A 89 10.80 0.30 -2.90
N TYR A 90 11.43 -0.58 -2.15
CA TYR A 90 11.01 -1.98 -2.00
C TYR A 90 9.62 -2.11 -1.39
N GLY A 91 9.32 -1.38 -0.31
CA GLY A 91 8.01 -1.39 0.33
C GLY A 91 6.90 -0.89 -0.58
N CYS A 92 7.14 0.21 -1.32
CA CYS A 92 6.19 0.71 -2.30
C CYS A 92 5.98 -0.29 -3.46
N SER A 93 7.03 -1.00 -3.88
CA SER A 93 6.92 -2.05 -4.90
C SER A 93 6.10 -3.23 -4.38
N PHE A 94 6.31 -3.63 -3.13
CA PHE A 94 5.53 -4.66 -2.46
C PHE A 94 4.04 -4.29 -2.36
N VAL A 95 3.72 -3.01 -2.11
CA VAL A 95 2.34 -2.51 -2.16
C VAL A 95 1.78 -2.56 -3.59
N ALA A 96 2.56 -2.12 -4.58
CA ALA A 96 2.15 -2.11 -5.98
C ALA A 96 1.82 -3.51 -6.52
N ASP A 97 2.60 -4.52 -6.13
CA ASP A 97 2.37 -5.93 -6.50
C ASP A 97 1.05 -6.49 -5.96
N GLN A 98 0.48 -5.87 -4.95
CA GLN A 98 -0.76 -6.30 -4.29
C GLN A 98 -2.01 -5.56 -4.79
N VAL A 99 -1.85 -4.63 -5.73
CA VAL A 99 -2.99 -3.92 -6.30
C VAL A 99 -3.87 -4.90 -7.08
N ALA A 100 -5.13 -5.00 -6.67
CA ALA A 100 -6.12 -5.82 -7.36
C ALA A 100 -6.40 -5.29 -8.77
N HIS A 101 -6.96 -6.13 -9.64
CA HIS A 101 -7.34 -5.72 -10.98
C HIS A 101 -8.27 -4.49 -10.95
N LEU A 102 -7.85 -3.41 -11.59
CA LEU A 102 -8.47 -2.07 -11.49
C LEU A 102 -9.94 -2.04 -11.91
N ALA A 103 -10.37 -2.94 -12.80
CA ALA A 103 -11.77 -3.04 -13.23
C ALA A 103 -12.76 -3.17 -12.06
N HIS A 104 -12.35 -3.78 -10.93
CA HIS A 104 -13.21 -3.91 -9.75
C HIS A 104 -13.45 -2.57 -9.06
N LEU A 105 -12.40 -1.72 -8.96
CA LEU A 105 -12.53 -0.36 -8.46
C LEU A 105 -13.31 0.52 -9.45
N ASN A 106 -12.96 0.43 -10.73
CA ASN A 106 -13.61 1.21 -11.79
C ASN A 106 -15.12 0.94 -11.85
N ALA A 107 -15.56 -0.31 -11.67
CA ALA A 107 -16.97 -0.68 -11.58
C ALA A 107 -17.69 -0.07 -10.36
N ARG A 108 -16.95 0.49 -9.40
CA ARG A 108 -17.46 1.22 -8.24
C ARG A 108 -17.15 2.71 -8.32
N ASP A 109 -17.01 3.22 -9.54
CA ASP A 109 -16.82 4.65 -9.80
C ASP A 109 -15.57 5.21 -9.08
N THR A 110 -14.51 4.40 -9.02
CA THR A 110 -13.27 4.68 -8.30
C THR A 110 -12.07 4.46 -9.19
N THR A 111 -11.21 5.45 -9.32
CA THR A 111 -9.88 5.35 -9.94
C THR A 111 -8.84 5.14 -8.85
N LEU A 112 -7.84 4.31 -9.11
CA LEU A 112 -6.62 4.24 -8.33
C LEU A 112 -5.48 4.68 -9.23
N ALA A 113 -4.71 5.67 -8.77
CA ALA A 113 -3.54 6.19 -9.46
C ALA A 113 -2.34 6.26 -8.51
N PHE A 114 -1.16 6.09 -9.05
CA PHE A 114 0.09 6.35 -8.35
C PHE A 114 0.65 7.70 -8.74
N VAL A 115 1.36 8.33 -7.79
CA VAL A 115 2.10 9.55 -8.03
C VAL A 115 3.51 9.43 -7.45
N SER A 116 4.51 10.02 -8.12
CA SER A 116 5.88 10.09 -7.63
C SER A 116 6.60 11.28 -8.27
N ARG A 117 7.79 11.63 -7.78
CA ARG A 117 8.61 12.69 -8.38
C ARG A 117 9.50 12.19 -9.52
N ALA A 118 9.38 10.92 -9.91
CA ALA A 118 10.08 10.33 -11.05
C ALA A 118 9.59 10.93 -12.37
N PRO A 119 10.48 11.26 -13.34
CA PRO A 119 10.07 11.58 -14.70
C PRO A 119 9.29 10.44 -15.36
N GLN A 120 8.34 10.77 -16.24
CA GLN A 120 7.51 9.78 -16.94
C GLN A 120 8.31 8.69 -17.67
N ALA A 121 9.45 9.05 -18.28
CA ALA A 121 10.30 8.06 -18.94
C ALA A 121 10.80 6.96 -18.01
N ASP A 122 11.10 7.32 -16.76
CA ASP A 122 11.55 6.37 -15.73
C ASP A 122 10.40 5.56 -15.16
N ILE A 123 9.24 6.18 -14.95
CA ILE A 123 8.00 5.49 -14.55
C ILE A 123 7.61 4.43 -15.57
N VAL A 124 7.60 4.76 -16.88
CA VAL A 124 7.27 3.81 -17.96
C VAL A 124 8.22 2.62 -17.95
N ARG A 125 9.53 2.87 -17.83
CA ARG A 125 10.54 1.81 -17.78
C ARG A 125 10.37 0.92 -16.54
N TRP A 126 10.12 1.53 -15.37
CA TRP A 126 9.92 0.83 -14.13
C TRP A 126 8.65 -0.03 -14.14
N LYS A 127 7.52 0.53 -14.57
CA LYS A 127 6.27 -0.21 -14.79
C LYS A 127 6.44 -1.40 -15.72
N ALA A 128 7.15 -1.21 -16.85
CA ALA A 128 7.39 -2.27 -17.81
C ALA A 128 8.20 -3.43 -17.21
N ARG A 129 9.25 -3.14 -16.41
CA ARG A 129 10.01 -4.16 -15.71
C ARG A 129 9.14 -4.96 -14.74
N MET A 130 8.32 -4.28 -13.95
CA MET A 130 7.51 -4.88 -12.90
C MET A 130 6.15 -5.42 -13.38
N GLY A 131 5.81 -5.23 -14.66
CA GLY A 131 4.54 -5.71 -15.22
C GLY A 131 3.30 -4.98 -14.70
N TRP A 132 3.42 -3.73 -14.24
CA TRP A 132 2.30 -2.97 -13.69
C TRP A 132 1.56 -2.15 -14.75
N GLU A 133 0.23 -2.16 -14.69
CA GLU A 133 -0.64 -1.36 -15.56
C GLU A 133 -1.29 -0.15 -14.84
N ILE A 134 -0.94 0.07 -13.58
CA ILE A 134 -1.51 1.13 -12.73
C ILE A 134 -1.26 2.51 -13.38
N PRO A 135 -2.27 3.39 -13.49
CA PRO A 135 -2.07 4.79 -13.87
C PRO A 135 -1.05 5.46 -12.93
N TRP A 136 -0.07 6.15 -13.50
CA TRP A 136 1.01 6.72 -12.69
C TRP A 136 1.47 8.05 -13.27
N TYR A 137 1.50 9.07 -12.42
CA TYR A 137 1.77 10.46 -12.78
C TYR A 137 3.00 10.99 -12.06
N THR A 138 3.73 11.88 -12.72
CA THR A 138 4.83 12.65 -12.12
C THR A 138 4.27 13.85 -11.37
N LEU A 139 4.66 14.01 -10.13
CA LEU A 139 4.40 15.21 -9.33
C LEU A 139 5.27 16.36 -9.85
N THR A 140 4.65 17.48 -10.19
CA THR A 140 5.34 18.69 -10.68
C THR A 140 5.28 19.85 -9.69
N ASP A 141 4.50 19.70 -8.62
CA ASP A 141 4.29 20.69 -7.54
C ASP A 141 4.37 20.04 -6.14
N ASP A 142 3.76 20.69 -5.14
CA ASP A 142 3.81 20.27 -3.73
C ASP A 142 2.60 19.42 -3.30
N PHE A 143 1.90 18.76 -4.23
CA PHE A 143 0.73 17.93 -3.93
C PHE A 143 1.00 16.91 -2.82
N ASP A 144 2.13 16.21 -2.88
CA ASP A 144 2.48 15.21 -1.87
C ASP A 144 2.69 15.84 -0.49
N ALA A 145 3.40 16.96 -0.40
CA ALA A 145 3.63 17.68 0.86
C ALA A 145 2.32 18.27 1.42
N ASP A 146 1.50 18.89 0.58
CA ASP A 146 0.22 19.49 0.98
C ASP A 146 -0.77 18.44 1.52
N PHE A 147 -0.65 17.19 1.07
CA PHE A 147 -1.47 16.07 1.54
C PHE A 147 -0.75 15.14 2.53
N GLY A 148 0.33 15.61 3.16
CA GLY A 148 0.98 14.94 4.28
C GLY A 148 1.94 13.82 3.90
N VAL A 149 2.42 13.78 2.65
CA VAL A 149 3.33 12.74 2.14
C VAL A 149 4.50 13.38 1.40
N GLY A 150 5.18 14.37 2.01
CA GLY A 150 6.35 15.04 1.38
C GLY A 150 7.54 14.10 1.18
N GLU A 151 7.70 13.12 2.06
CA GLU A 151 8.65 12.02 1.96
C GLU A 151 7.93 10.68 2.15
N TRP A 152 8.52 9.59 1.65
CA TRP A 152 8.01 8.24 1.77
C TRP A 152 6.73 7.96 0.99
N HIS A 153 5.78 7.29 1.63
CA HIS A 153 4.54 6.81 1.00
C HIS A 153 3.31 7.16 1.83
N GLY A 154 2.16 7.15 1.18
CA GLY A 154 0.87 7.30 1.82
C GLY A 154 -0.25 7.26 0.78
N THR A 155 -1.43 6.94 1.25
CA THR A 155 -2.63 6.79 0.44
C THR A 155 -3.65 7.85 0.80
N ASN A 156 -4.01 8.69 -0.15
CA ASN A 156 -5.07 9.67 -0.04
C ASN A 156 -6.31 9.21 -0.81
N ALA A 157 -7.49 9.48 -0.28
CA ALA A 157 -8.74 9.29 -0.99
C ALA A 157 -9.44 10.63 -1.21
N PHE A 158 -9.98 10.80 -2.43
CA PHE A 158 -10.68 11.99 -2.85
C PHE A 158 -12.05 11.64 -3.43
N TYR A 159 -12.95 12.59 -3.36
CA TYR A 159 -14.26 12.57 -4.00
C TYR A 159 -14.45 13.86 -4.78
N ARG A 160 -15.05 13.78 -5.97
CA ARG A 160 -15.44 14.98 -6.72
C ARG A 160 -16.95 15.10 -6.85
N ASP A 161 -17.43 16.33 -6.79
CA ASP A 161 -18.80 16.72 -7.08
C ASP A 161 -18.76 17.77 -8.21
N GLY A 162 -19.02 17.33 -9.43
CA GLY A 162 -18.70 18.13 -10.62
C GLY A 162 -17.19 18.38 -10.74
N GLU A 163 -16.80 19.66 -10.66
CA GLU A 163 -15.39 20.11 -10.69
C GLU A 163 -14.81 20.34 -9.29
N GLU A 164 -15.63 20.34 -8.26
CA GLU A 164 -15.15 20.48 -6.88
C GLU A 164 -14.55 19.17 -6.38
N VAL A 165 -13.34 19.23 -5.84
CA VAL A 165 -12.61 18.07 -5.28
C VAL A 165 -12.54 18.19 -3.77
N PHE A 166 -12.72 17.06 -3.09
CA PHE A 166 -12.65 16.97 -1.64
C PHE A 166 -11.74 15.81 -1.24
N ARG A 167 -10.82 16.06 -0.29
CA ARG A 167 -10.11 14.99 0.41
C ARG A 167 -11.06 14.36 1.43
N THR A 168 -11.18 13.04 1.39
CA THR A 168 -12.10 12.27 2.25
C THR A 168 -11.40 11.38 3.25
N TYR A 169 -10.18 10.93 2.96
CA TYR A 169 -9.42 10.06 3.86
C TYR A 169 -7.92 10.12 3.57
N PHE A 170 -7.14 9.74 4.58
CA PHE A 170 -5.69 9.52 4.48
C PHE A 170 -5.28 8.34 5.34
N VAL A 171 -4.30 7.59 4.87
CA VAL A 171 -3.66 6.52 5.61
C VAL A 171 -2.21 6.39 5.14
N ASP A 172 -1.32 6.06 6.05
CA ASP A 172 0.11 5.82 5.81
C ASP A 172 0.64 4.68 6.71
N ASN A 173 1.92 4.41 6.60
CA ASN A 173 2.65 3.43 7.42
C ASN A 173 1.92 2.08 7.44
N ARG A 174 1.82 1.44 8.60
CA ARG A 174 1.12 0.17 8.77
C ARG A 174 -0.38 0.21 8.42
N GLY A 175 -0.97 1.40 8.33
CA GLY A 175 -2.35 1.54 7.87
C GLY A 175 -2.57 1.04 6.44
N ASP A 176 -1.56 1.15 5.58
CA ASP A 176 -1.59 0.67 4.19
C ASP A 176 -1.62 -0.88 4.09
N GLU A 177 -1.16 -1.60 5.11
CA GLU A 177 -1.22 -3.08 5.16
C GLU A 177 -2.65 -3.62 5.02
N ALA A 178 -3.65 -2.86 5.46
CA ALA A 178 -5.06 -3.23 5.33
C ALA A 178 -5.54 -3.40 3.88
N MET A 179 -4.79 -2.85 2.92
CA MET A 179 -5.09 -2.94 1.49
C MET A 179 -4.26 -4.03 0.77
N GLY A 180 -3.31 -4.66 1.47
CA GLY A 180 -2.43 -5.67 0.89
C GLY A 180 -2.86 -7.10 1.21
N SER A 181 -2.97 -7.94 0.20
CA SER A 181 -3.38 -9.34 0.34
C SER A 181 -2.28 -10.23 0.91
N THR A 182 -1.01 -9.93 0.64
CA THR A 182 0.12 -10.76 1.09
C THR A 182 0.17 -10.86 2.60
N TRP A 183 0.00 -9.76 3.33
CA TRP A 183 -0.05 -9.78 4.80
C TRP A 183 -1.18 -10.65 5.32
N SER A 184 -2.38 -10.52 4.73
CA SER A 184 -3.54 -11.33 5.12
C SER A 184 -3.35 -12.82 4.84
N TYR A 185 -2.65 -13.18 3.75
CA TYR A 185 -2.31 -14.58 3.47
C TYR A 185 -1.29 -15.14 4.47
N LEU A 186 -0.27 -14.38 4.82
CA LEU A 186 0.73 -14.80 5.81
C LEU A 186 0.10 -14.95 7.20
N ASP A 187 -0.78 -14.04 7.60
CA ASP A 187 -1.46 -14.07 8.90
C ASP A 187 -2.31 -15.33 9.13
N VAL A 188 -2.71 -16.06 8.09
CA VAL A 188 -3.44 -17.34 8.22
C VAL A 188 -2.53 -18.56 8.13
N THR A 189 -1.23 -18.38 7.94
CA THR A 189 -0.26 -19.48 7.88
C THR A 189 0.26 -19.86 9.28
N ALA A 190 0.81 -21.06 9.40
CA ALA A 190 1.32 -21.56 10.67
C ALA A 190 2.50 -20.76 11.25
N LEU A 191 3.28 -20.06 10.41
CA LEU A 191 4.45 -19.30 10.84
C LEU A 191 4.19 -17.79 10.86
N GLY A 192 3.03 -17.31 10.38
CA GLY A 192 2.72 -15.89 10.28
C GLY A 192 3.63 -15.14 9.30
N ARG A 193 3.88 -13.90 9.55
CA ARG A 193 4.78 -13.02 8.75
C ARG A 193 6.25 -13.24 9.07
N GLN A 194 6.55 -13.92 10.17
CA GLN A 194 7.88 -14.23 10.66
C GLN A 194 8.69 -12.97 11.03
N GLU A 195 8.03 -11.98 11.59
CA GLU A 195 8.63 -10.72 12.03
C GLU A 195 8.70 -10.64 13.56
N GLU A 196 9.74 -9.97 14.10
CA GLU A 196 10.06 -9.91 15.53
C GLU A 196 8.96 -9.29 16.41
N TRP A 197 8.05 -8.52 15.85
CA TRP A 197 6.95 -7.92 16.58
C TRP A 197 5.75 -8.87 16.79
N GLU A 198 5.71 -10.00 16.10
CA GLU A 198 4.65 -10.99 16.24
C GLU A 198 4.77 -11.75 17.55
N ASP A 199 3.64 -11.98 18.22
CA ASP A 199 3.55 -12.89 19.38
C ASP A 199 3.53 -14.35 18.88
N SER A 200 4.72 -14.86 18.57
CA SER A 200 4.90 -16.19 18.02
C SER A 200 5.46 -17.17 19.07
N PRO A 201 5.16 -18.47 19.00
CA PRO A 201 5.73 -19.47 19.87
C PRO A 201 7.26 -19.50 19.81
N ALA A 202 7.91 -19.81 20.93
CA ALA A 202 9.37 -19.85 21.03
C ALA A 202 10.02 -20.75 19.97
N GLY A 203 11.03 -20.22 19.29
CA GLY A 203 11.79 -20.91 18.25
C GLY A 203 11.19 -20.84 16.84
N TYR A 204 10.12 -20.07 16.64
CA TYR A 204 9.65 -19.73 15.30
C TYR A 204 10.66 -18.80 14.63
N PRO A 205 10.83 -18.88 13.29
CA PRO A 205 11.69 -17.95 12.57
C PRO A 205 11.13 -16.53 12.72
N GLN A 206 12.03 -15.59 12.99
CA GLN A 206 11.71 -14.16 13.09
C GLN A 206 12.82 -13.35 12.47
N THR A 207 12.45 -12.35 11.70
CA THR A 207 13.35 -11.37 11.08
C THR A 207 12.94 -9.97 11.52
N PRO A 208 13.86 -8.99 11.47
CA PRO A 208 13.48 -7.59 11.67
C PRO A 208 12.32 -7.20 10.72
N PRO A 209 11.37 -6.36 11.18
CA PRO A 209 10.22 -5.97 10.39
C PRO A 209 10.62 -5.43 9.02
N TYR A 210 9.90 -5.85 7.98
CA TYR A 210 10.05 -5.38 6.59
C TYR A 210 11.38 -5.74 5.91
N LYS A 211 12.32 -6.37 6.57
CA LYS A 211 13.65 -6.68 6.00
C LYS A 211 13.63 -7.83 4.98
N TRP A 212 12.58 -8.63 4.93
CA TRP A 212 12.37 -9.69 3.96
C TRP A 212 11.76 -9.21 2.64
N TRP A 213 11.27 -7.97 2.59
CA TRP A 213 10.68 -7.41 1.35
C TRP A 213 11.74 -7.24 0.27
N ASN A 214 11.39 -7.68 -0.92
CA ASN A 214 12.21 -7.53 -2.12
C ASN A 214 11.31 -7.20 -3.32
N LEU A 215 11.92 -6.88 -4.46
CA LEU A 215 11.18 -6.83 -5.73
C LEU A 215 10.76 -8.26 -6.09
N HIS A 216 9.57 -8.43 -6.65
CA HIS A 216 9.04 -9.76 -6.92
C HIS A 216 9.91 -10.57 -7.90
N ASP A 217 10.69 -9.89 -8.74
CA ASP A 217 11.62 -10.49 -9.70
C ASP A 217 13.03 -10.78 -9.12
N GLN A 218 13.26 -10.52 -7.83
CA GLN A 218 14.56 -10.66 -7.16
C GLN A 218 14.58 -11.63 -5.97
N TYR A 219 13.46 -12.24 -5.63
CA TYR A 219 13.45 -13.27 -4.57
C TYR A 219 14.27 -14.48 -4.99
N GLY A 220 15.14 -14.95 -4.07
CA GLY A 220 16.03 -16.09 -4.29
C GLY A 220 17.40 -15.74 -4.88
N GLU A 221 17.69 -14.49 -5.18
CA GLU A 221 19.03 -14.04 -5.55
C GLU A 221 19.88 -13.84 -4.28
N PRO A 222 21.14 -14.36 -4.24
CA PRO A 222 22.02 -14.16 -3.10
C PRO A 222 22.36 -12.66 -2.90
N GLY A 223 22.13 -12.13 -1.70
CA GLY A 223 22.64 -10.81 -1.28
C GLY A 223 21.68 -9.62 -1.43
N VAL A 224 20.50 -9.78 -1.99
CA VAL A 224 19.59 -8.64 -2.23
C VAL A 224 18.85 -8.18 -0.97
N GLY A 225 18.65 -9.06 0.01
CA GLY A 225 17.96 -8.72 1.28
C GLY A 225 18.80 -7.87 2.26
N GLU A 226 20.13 -7.85 2.12
CA GLU A 226 21.02 -7.12 3.04
C GLU A 226 21.17 -5.63 2.71
N GLU A 227 21.06 -5.23 1.45
CA GLU A 227 21.21 -3.82 1.04
C GLU A 227 20.00 -2.93 1.35
N ALA A 228 18.82 -3.50 1.53
CA ALA A 228 17.61 -2.76 1.92
C ALA A 228 17.75 -2.06 3.29
N THR A 229 18.76 -2.45 4.08
CA THR A 229 18.99 -1.94 5.44
C THR A 229 19.76 -0.62 5.49
N ALA A 230 20.43 -0.22 4.43
CA ALA A 230 21.34 0.94 4.46
C ALA A 230 20.63 2.31 4.27
N SER A 231 19.38 2.34 3.82
CA SER A 231 18.66 3.60 3.51
C SER A 231 17.61 4.03 4.54
N THR A 232 17.39 3.28 5.62
CA THR A 232 16.41 3.63 6.66
C THR A 232 17.06 4.20 7.92
N GLY A 233 18.09 5.00 7.78
CA GLY A 233 18.69 5.79 8.85
C GLY A 233 17.97 7.12 9.07
N ALA A 234 16.66 7.10 9.28
CA ALA A 234 15.91 8.24 9.81
C ALA A 234 15.06 7.75 10.97
N SER A 235 15.39 8.29 12.13
CA SER A 235 14.76 8.15 13.44
C SER A 235 13.23 8.04 13.39
N GLU A 236 12.74 7.01 14.07
CA GLU A 236 11.35 6.94 14.52
C GLU A 236 11.00 8.16 15.41
N PRO A 237 9.77 8.66 15.31
CA PRO A 237 9.15 9.36 16.43
C PRO A 237 8.42 8.39 17.36
#